data_19138933b991c6d5b821d0ba6475673d
#
_entry.id   19138933b991c6d5b821d0ba6475673d
#
_cell.length_a   1.000
_cell.length_b   1.000
_cell.length_c   1.000
_cell.angle_alpha   90.00
_cell.angle_beta   90.00
_cell.angle_gamma   90.00
#
_symmetry.space_group_name_H-M   'P 1'
#
loop_
_entity.id
_entity.type
_entity.pdbx_description
1 polymer ?
#
loop_
_entity_poly.entity_id
_entity_poly.type
_entity_poly.pdbx_seq_one_letter_code
_entity_poly.pdbx_strand_id
1 'polypeptide(L)'
;DTGAGSRAAVQVNASDTATSGARANDVCRNARPFRTSDLGRLVENALDDCLDNLLDTMMGKFDQVRSSGRSLDITIRFGADSDLDMYTEIGTQGDVIADALEDWMDENAYQNNYRIRGSSDLSLEVDDFRIPLREPGTDRNYRPRTLGRALRRYITNELGIDARMDVQCANVYI
;
A
#
# COMPACT_ATOMS: atom_id res chain seq x y z
N ASP A 1 17.28 52.26 1.40
CA ASP A 1 17.60 50.88 1.86
C ASP A 1 16.29 50.09 1.98
N THR A 2 15.82 49.56 0.86
CA THR A 2 14.65 48.64 0.83
C THR A 2 15.17 47.29 1.30
N GLY A 3 15.22 47.06 2.62
CA GLY A 3 15.63 45.80 3.20
C GLY A 3 14.78 44.67 2.69
N ALA A 4 15.30 43.93 1.71
CA ALA A 4 14.67 42.68 1.23
C ALA A 4 14.57 41.72 2.41
N GLY A 5 13.35 41.32 2.75
CA GLY A 5 13.14 40.31 3.79
C GLY A 5 13.55 38.93 3.30
N SER A 6 14.03 38.11 4.21
CA SER A 6 14.41 36.73 3.94
C SER A 6 13.19 35.81 3.99
N ARG A 7 13.20 34.77 3.17
CA ARG A 7 12.18 33.67 3.15
C ARG A 7 12.91 32.33 3.23
N ALA A 8 12.29 31.37 3.89
CA ALA A 8 12.71 29.99 3.85
C ALA A 8 11.63 29.13 3.17
N ALA A 9 12.06 28.04 2.57
CA ALA A 9 11.20 26.97 2.11
C ALA A 9 11.73 25.67 2.70
N VAL A 10 10.83 24.88 3.30
CA VAL A 10 11.14 23.61 3.93
C VAL A 10 10.22 22.55 3.31
N GLN A 11 10.79 21.49 2.81
CA GLN A 11 10.01 20.35 2.35
C GLN A 11 9.81 19.37 3.49
N VAL A 12 8.55 19.03 3.78
CA VAL A 12 8.18 18.06 4.80
C VAL A 12 7.51 16.86 4.12
N ASN A 13 7.99 15.66 4.45
CA ASN A 13 7.46 14.41 3.92
C ASN A 13 7.08 13.52 5.09
N ALA A 14 5.85 13.04 5.09
CA ALA A 14 5.40 11.95 5.95
C ALA A 14 5.22 10.68 5.12
N SER A 15 5.86 9.59 5.52
CA SER A 15 5.76 8.29 4.84
C SER A 15 5.26 7.22 5.80
N ASP A 16 4.55 6.25 5.23
CA ASP A 16 4.20 5.03 5.95
C ASP A 16 5.40 4.09 5.96
N THR A 17 5.87 3.73 7.13
CA THR A 17 7.03 2.83 7.28
C THR A 17 6.75 1.40 6.83
N ALA A 18 5.48 1.00 6.75
CA ALA A 18 5.09 -0.34 6.32
C ALA A 18 5.07 -0.49 4.79
N THR A 19 4.63 0.57 4.08
CA THR A 19 4.48 0.54 2.61
C THR A 19 5.51 1.39 1.89
N SER A 20 6.29 2.20 2.63
CA SER A 20 7.14 3.28 2.10
C SER A 20 6.37 4.30 1.24
N GLY A 21 5.05 4.21 1.23
CA GLY A 21 4.18 5.13 0.50
C GLY A 21 4.15 6.51 1.15
N ALA A 22 4.20 7.56 0.34
CA ALA A 22 4.03 8.92 0.82
C ALA A 22 2.60 9.10 1.37
N ARG A 23 2.49 9.56 2.63
CA ARG A 23 1.21 9.88 3.27
C ARG A 23 0.86 11.36 3.14
N ALA A 24 1.86 12.20 3.27
CA ALA A 24 1.73 13.63 3.04
C ALA A 24 3.07 14.20 2.56
N ASN A 25 3.00 15.18 1.70
CA ASN A 25 4.15 15.93 1.21
C ASN A 25 3.71 17.38 1.07
N ASP A 26 4.40 18.29 1.72
CA ASP A 26 4.14 19.71 1.60
C ASP A 26 5.44 20.51 1.55
N VAL A 27 5.37 21.68 0.93
CA VAL A 27 6.48 22.63 0.87
C VAL A 27 6.08 23.88 1.67
N CYS A 28 6.52 23.89 2.91
CA CYS A 28 6.29 24.98 3.84
C CYS A 28 7.11 26.21 3.45
N ARG A 29 6.47 27.33 3.30
CA ARG A 29 7.11 28.60 2.96
C ARG A 29 6.59 29.71 3.86
N ASN A 30 7.48 30.60 4.28
CA ASN A 30 7.01 31.79 5.00
C ASN A 30 6.01 32.58 4.15
N ALA A 31 4.82 32.81 4.67
CA ALA A 31 3.79 33.62 4.01
C ALA A 31 4.29 35.06 3.76
N ARG A 32 5.08 35.60 4.66
CA ARG A 32 5.66 36.94 4.58
C ARG A 32 7.17 36.89 4.73
N PRO A 33 7.93 37.81 4.07
CA PRO A 33 9.35 37.89 4.29
C PRO A 33 9.65 38.47 5.68
N PHE A 34 10.61 37.88 6.38
CA PHE A 34 11.07 38.33 7.70
C PHE A 34 12.39 39.07 7.59
N ARG A 35 12.54 40.12 8.36
CA ARG A 35 13.82 40.86 8.49
C ARG A 35 14.72 40.17 9.53
N THR A 36 15.18 38.97 9.17
CA THR A 36 16.11 38.24 10.00
C THR A 36 17.09 37.46 9.12
N SER A 37 18.30 37.28 9.62
CA SER A 37 19.31 36.39 9.06
C SER A 37 19.37 35.05 9.83
N ASP A 38 18.57 34.90 10.87
CA ASP A 38 18.50 33.68 11.67
C ASP A 38 17.70 32.63 10.89
N LEU A 39 18.41 31.63 10.34
CA LEU A 39 17.84 30.56 9.56
C LEU A 39 16.88 29.69 10.41
N GLY A 40 17.19 29.51 11.70
CA GLY A 40 16.33 28.73 12.61
C GLY A 40 14.95 29.34 12.71
N ARG A 41 14.85 30.62 12.94
CA ARG A 41 13.59 31.37 13.00
C ARG A 41 12.83 31.36 11.68
N LEU A 42 13.52 31.43 10.55
CA LEU A 42 12.88 31.36 9.23
C LEU A 42 12.24 29.99 8.98
N VAL A 43 12.95 28.93 9.35
CA VAL A 43 12.46 27.55 9.24
C VAL A 43 11.27 27.32 10.17
N GLU A 44 11.37 27.74 11.43
CA GLU A 44 10.30 27.62 12.42
C GLU A 44 9.01 28.29 11.93
N ASN A 45 9.07 29.54 11.51
CA ASN A 45 7.93 30.25 10.97
C ASN A 45 7.37 29.61 9.69
N ALA A 46 8.22 29.03 8.83
CA ALA A 46 7.77 28.34 7.63
C ALA A 46 7.02 27.05 7.98
N LEU A 47 7.44 26.33 9.01
CA LEU A 47 6.77 25.13 9.50
C LEU A 47 5.44 25.47 10.17
N ASP A 48 5.39 26.48 11.02
CA ASP A 48 4.16 26.92 11.68
C ASP A 48 3.08 27.32 10.67
N ASP A 49 3.45 27.99 9.58
CA ASP A 49 2.53 28.41 8.54
C ASP A 49 1.88 27.25 7.76
N CYS A 50 2.45 26.03 7.79
CA CYS A 50 1.93 24.92 7.02
C CYS A 50 1.63 23.63 7.82
N LEU A 51 1.95 23.61 9.10
CA LEU A 51 1.79 22.41 9.92
C LEU A 51 0.34 21.93 9.97
N ASP A 52 -0.61 22.86 10.06
CA ASP A 52 -2.04 22.55 10.08
C ASP A 52 -2.48 21.85 8.79
N ASN A 53 -2.06 22.37 7.63
CA ASN A 53 -2.37 21.75 6.34
C ASN A 53 -1.76 20.33 6.19
N LEU A 54 -0.53 20.16 6.69
CA LEU A 54 0.12 18.85 6.71
C LEU A 54 -0.65 17.87 7.58
N LEU A 55 -1.06 18.29 8.78
CA LEU A 55 -1.85 17.48 9.70
C LEU A 55 -3.22 17.13 9.12
N ASP A 56 -3.91 18.09 8.50
CA ASP A 56 -5.19 17.84 7.82
C ASP A 56 -5.05 16.83 6.69
N THR A 57 -3.99 16.94 5.91
CA THR A 57 -3.67 15.97 4.85
C THR A 57 -3.42 14.57 5.42
N MET A 58 -2.67 14.46 6.51
CA MET A 58 -2.43 13.19 7.20
C MET A 58 -3.71 12.60 7.77
N MET A 59 -4.55 13.42 8.42
CA MET A 59 -5.84 12.98 8.97
C MET A 59 -6.75 12.47 7.86
N GLY A 60 -6.84 13.18 6.73
CA GLY A 60 -7.60 12.71 5.57
C GLY A 60 -7.11 11.35 5.04
N LYS A 61 -5.79 11.10 5.05
CA LYS A 61 -5.24 9.79 4.68
C LYS A 61 -5.57 8.71 5.70
N PHE A 62 -5.57 9.01 6.99
CA PHE A 62 -6.00 8.06 8.02
C PHE A 62 -7.48 7.72 7.89
N ASP A 63 -8.34 8.70 7.63
CA ASP A 63 -9.75 8.47 7.39
C ASP A 63 -10.00 7.64 6.13
N GLN A 64 -9.23 7.86 5.08
CA GLN A 64 -9.25 7.03 3.88
C GLN A 64 -8.89 5.57 4.20
N VAL A 65 -7.79 5.34 4.94
CA VAL A 65 -7.38 3.98 5.34
C VAL A 65 -8.44 3.34 6.25
N ARG A 66 -9.08 4.13 7.10
CA ARG A 66 -10.15 3.65 7.99
C ARG A 66 -11.40 3.23 7.21
N SER A 67 -11.78 3.96 6.18
CA SER A 67 -12.98 3.71 5.38
C SER A 67 -12.78 2.65 4.29
N SER A 68 -11.64 2.68 3.58
CA SER A 68 -11.36 1.81 2.43
C SER A 68 -10.35 0.69 2.71
N GLY A 69 -9.92 0.54 3.96
CA GLY A 69 -8.94 -0.49 4.34
C GLY A 69 -7.49 -0.11 4.04
N ARG A 70 -6.59 -1.02 4.39
CA ARG A 70 -5.14 -0.91 4.13
C ARG A 70 -4.81 -1.53 2.79
N SER A 71 -3.98 -0.86 2.01
CA SER A 71 -3.43 -1.39 0.76
C SER A 71 -2.28 -2.34 1.01
N LEU A 72 -2.23 -3.41 0.24
CA LEU A 72 -1.12 -4.37 0.15
C LEU A 72 -0.82 -4.63 -1.33
N ASP A 73 0.43 -5.00 -1.61
CA ASP A 73 0.82 -5.53 -2.90
C ASP A 73 1.00 -7.05 -2.77
N ILE A 74 0.49 -7.80 -3.74
CA ILE A 74 0.59 -9.25 -3.80
C ILE A 74 1.35 -9.61 -5.07
N THR A 75 2.33 -10.47 -4.94
CA THR A 75 3.03 -11.06 -6.07
C THR A 75 2.96 -12.57 -5.94
N ILE A 76 2.37 -13.21 -6.94
CA ILE A 76 2.31 -14.68 -7.07
C ILE A 76 3.23 -15.05 -8.21
N ARG A 77 4.13 -16.03 -8.00
CA ARG A 77 5.09 -16.45 -9.03
C ARG A 77 5.28 -17.94 -9.01
N PHE A 78 5.31 -18.52 -10.19
CA PHE A 78 5.79 -19.89 -10.38
C PHE A 78 7.32 -19.91 -10.36
N GLY A 79 7.87 -20.98 -9.79
CA GLY A 79 9.31 -21.23 -9.88
C GLY A 79 9.75 -21.47 -11.33
N ALA A 80 11.01 -21.13 -11.65
CA ALA A 80 11.54 -21.33 -13.01
C ALA A 80 11.55 -22.81 -13.46
N ASP A 81 11.53 -23.73 -12.49
CA ASP A 81 11.51 -25.18 -12.73
C ASP A 81 10.09 -25.77 -12.60
N SER A 82 9.05 -24.92 -12.55
CA SER A 82 7.67 -25.35 -12.47
C SER A 82 7.15 -25.76 -13.86
N ASP A 83 6.45 -26.89 -13.93
CA ASP A 83 5.70 -27.32 -15.13
C ASP A 83 4.34 -26.61 -15.23
N LEU A 84 3.99 -25.77 -14.24
CA LEU A 84 2.77 -24.99 -14.18
C LEU A 84 3.03 -23.54 -14.54
N ASP A 85 2.03 -22.92 -15.15
CA ASP A 85 1.97 -21.51 -15.46
C ASP A 85 0.58 -20.93 -15.10
N MET A 86 0.38 -19.63 -15.28
CA MET A 86 -0.88 -18.94 -14.97
C MET A 86 -2.05 -19.40 -15.88
N TYR A 87 -1.76 -19.98 -17.04
CA TYR A 87 -2.74 -20.47 -18.01
C TYR A 87 -2.96 -21.99 -17.93
N THR A 88 -2.31 -22.66 -16.97
CA THR A 88 -2.53 -24.10 -16.73
C THR A 88 -3.96 -24.32 -16.27
N GLU A 89 -4.68 -25.20 -16.98
CA GLU A 89 -6.05 -25.57 -16.67
C GLU A 89 -6.13 -26.35 -15.34
N ILE A 90 -7.12 -26.01 -14.54
CA ILE A 90 -7.40 -26.64 -13.25
C ILE A 90 -8.84 -27.17 -13.23
N GLY A 91 -9.03 -28.26 -12.50
CA GLY A 91 -10.36 -28.86 -12.38
C GLY A 91 -10.87 -29.49 -13.68
N THR A 92 -12.18 -29.54 -13.85
CA THR A 92 -12.86 -30.19 -14.99
C THR A 92 -13.62 -29.19 -15.86
N GLN A 93 -13.65 -27.93 -15.52
CA GLN A 93 -14.44 -26.90 -16.22
C GLN A 93 -13.62 -26.06 -17.19
N GLY A 94 -12.29 -26.25 -17.21
CA GLY A 94 -11.39 -25.51 -18.10
C GLY A 94 -10.98 -24.14 -17.54
N ASP A 95 -11.23 -23.88 -16.24
CA ASP A 95 -10.72 -22.68 -15.59
C ASP A 95 -9.20 -22.75 -15.51
N VAL A 96 -8.54 -21.62 -15.70
CA VAL A 96 -7.08 -21.51 -15.55
C VAL A 96 -6.73 -20.96 -14.18
N ILE A 97 -5.48 -21.18 -13.76
CA ILE A 97 -5.00 -20.74 -12.45
C ILE A 97 -5.19 -19.23 -12.25
N ALA A 98 -4.94 -18.42 -13.28
CA ALA A 98 -5.13 -16.97 -13.20
C ALA A 98 -6.57 -16.59 -12.86
N ASP A 99 -7.55 -17.18 -13.54
CA ASP A 99 -8.98 -16.90 -13.31
C ASP A 99 -9.39 -17.29 -11.89
N ALA A 100 -8.96 -18.45 -11.42
CA ALA A 100 -9.25 -18.92 -10.07
C ALA A 100 -8.62 -18.00 -8.98
N LEU A 101 -7.45 -17.44 -9.26
CA LEU A 101 -6.83 -16.47 -8.36
C LEU A 101 -7.57 -15.12 -8.37
N GLU A 102 -8.07 -14.67 -9.53
CA GLU A 102 -8.89 -13.46 -9.63
C GLU A 102 -10.21 -13.63 -8.88
N ASP A 103 -10.91 -14.75 -9.06
CA ASP A 103 -12.13 -15.07 -8.32
C ASP A 103 -11.90 -15.05 -6.81
N TRP A 104 -10.78 -15.66 -6.36
CA TRP A 104 -10.42 -15.60 -4.95
C TRP A 104 -10.16 -14.16 -4.46
N MET A 105 -9.55 -13.33 -5.29
CA MET A 105 -9.30 -11.91 -4.96
C MET A 105 -10.60 -11.12 -4.86
N ASP A 106 -11.54 -11.35 -5.76
CA ASP A 106 -12.86 -10.73 -5.72
C ASP A 106 -13.60 -11.04 -4.41
N GLU A 107 -13.50 -12.28 -3.95
CA GLU A 107 -14.16 -12.70 -2.71
C GLU A 107 -13.47 -12.18 -1.44
N ASN A 108 -12.15 -11.97 -1.48
CA ASN A 108 -11.34 -11.71 -0.29
C ASN A 108 -10.83 -10.27 -0.17
N ALA A 109 -10.90 -9.46 -1.24
CA ALA A 109 -10.55 -8.06 -1.18
C ALA A 109 -11.60 -7.28 -0.40
N TYR A 110 -11.15 -6.41 0.51
CA TYR A 110 -12.06 -5.56 1.26
C TYR A 110 -12.79 -4.60 0.31
N GLN A 111 -14.13 -4.69 0.29
CA GLN A 111 -15.01 -3.96 -0.63
C GLN A 111 -14.71 -4.26 -2.11
N ASN A 112 -14.24 -5.46 -2.43
CA ASN A 112 -13.85 -5.89 -3.79
C ASN A 112 -12.86 -4.92 -4.45
N ASN A 113 -11.95 -4.37 -3.65
CA ASN A 113 -11.05 -3.32 -4.13
C ASN A 113 -9.62 -3.85 -4.21
N TYR A 114 -9.18 -4.11 -5.44
CA TYR A 114 -7.82 -4.45 -5.81
C TYR A 114 -7.57 -4.04 -7.27
N ARG A 115 -6.35 -4.09 -7.70
CA ARG A 115 -5.97 -3.80 -9.09
C ARG A 115 -4.88 -4.76 -9.55
N ILE A 116 -5.15 -5.49 -10.62
CA ILE A 116 -4.12 -6.27 -11.30
C ILE A 116 -3.21 -5.29 -12.04
N ARG A 117 -1.93 -5.31 -11.70
CA ARG A 117 -0.91 -4.50 -12.34
C ARG A 117 -0.35 -5.16 -13.59
N GLY A 118 -0.20 -6.47 -13.55
CA GLY A 118 0.32 -7.25 -14.65
C GLY A 118 0.15 -8.74 -14.44
N SER A 119 -0.01 -9.45 -15.55
CA SER A 119 -0.03 -10.90 -15.62
C SER A 119 0.93 -11.35 -16.69
N SER A 120 1.65 -12.42 -16.44
CA SER A 120 2.50 -13.12 -17.38
C SER A 120 2.31 -14.62 -17.18
N ASP A 121 2.92 -15.44 -18.05
CA ASP A 121 2.84 -16.89 -17.92
C ASP A 121 3.29 -17.37 -16.52
N LEU A 122 4.28 -16.70 -15.92
CA LEU A 122 4.87 -17.14 -14.66
C LEU A 122 4.54 -16.26 -13.45
N SER A 123 3.81 -15.16 -13.62
CA SER A 123 3.54 -14.27 -12.50
C SER A 123 2.24 -13.49 -12.63
N LEU A 124 1.61 -13.24 -11.48
CA LEU A 124 0.50 -12.33 -11.30
C LEU A 124 0.89 -11.28 -10.25
N GLU A 125 0.83 -10.01 -10.64
CA GLU A 125 1.15 -8.87 -9.77
C GLU A 125 -0.11 -8.05 -9.51
N VAL A 126 -0.43 -7.88 -8.25
CA VAL A 126 -1.61 -7.15 -7.78
C VAL A 126 -1.18 -6.00 -6.90
N ASP A 127 -1.56 -4.82 -7.31
CA ASP A 127 -1.39 -3.59 -6.54
C ASP A 127 -2.68 -3.24 -5.81
N ASP A 128 -2.52 -2.53 -4.70
CA ASP A 128 -3.64 -1.92 -3.97
C ASP A 128 -4.72 -2.92 -3.51
N PHE A 129 -4.31 -4.17 -3.24
CA PHE A 129 -5.22 -5.14 -2.64
C PHE A 129 -5.64 -4.66 -1.25
N ARG A 130 -6.94 -4.40 -1.06
CA ARG A 130 -7.44 -3.85 0.19
C ARG A 130 -7.75 -4.94 1.20
N ILE A 131 -7.27 -4.71 2.42
CA ILE A 131 -7.62 -5.53 3.60
C ILE A 131 -8.26 -4.65 4.66
N PRO A 132 -9.20 -5.18 5.46
CA PRO A 132 -9.77 -4.43 6.56
C PRO A 132 -8.69 -4.12 7.62
N LEU A 133 -8.86 -3.05 8.38
CA LEU A 133 -7.96 -2.76 9.51
C LEU A 133 -8.07 -3.77 10.64
N ARG A 134 -9.26 -4.33 10.81
CA ARG A 134 -9.56 -5.30 11.86
C ARG A 134 -10.13 -6.58 11.26
N GLU A 135 -9.81 -7.70 11.90
CA GLU A 135 -10.39 -9.00 11.53
C GLU A 135 -11.91 -8.96 11.76
N PRO A 136 -12.72 -9.40 10.78
CA PRO A 136 -14.16 -9.44 10.94
C PRO A 136 -14.57 -10.23 12.19
N GLY A 137 -15.47 -9.65 12.99
CA GLY A 137 -15.98 -10.27 14.21
C GLY A 137 -15.01 -10.29 15.40
N THR A 138 -13.85 -9.68 15.28
CA THR A 138 -12.85 -9.58 16.36
C THR A 138 -12.30 -8.15 16.47
N ASP A 139 -11.70 -7.84 17.61
CA ASP A 139 -11.03 -6.54 17.82
C ASP A 139 -9.55 -6.56 17.42
N ARG A 140 -9.11 -7.65 16.76
CA ARG A 140 -7.71 -7.83 16.36
C ARG A 140 -7.41 -7.09 15.06
N ASN A 141 -6.22 -6.53 14.98
CA ASN A 141 -5.75 -5.94 13.72
C ASN A 141 -5.57 -7.04 12.66
N TYR A 142 -6.16 -6.82 11.49
CA TYR A 142 -5.90 -7.68 10.33
C TYR A 142 -4.45 -7.49 9.86
N ARG A 143 -3.72 -8.58 9.71
CA ARG A 143 -2.29 -8.53 9.35
C ARG A 143 -2.08 -9.03 7.92
N PRO A 144 -1.11 -8.48 7.18
CA PRO A 144 -0.74 -9.00 5.86
C PRO A 144 -0.48 -10.51 5.86
N ARG A 145 0.15 -11.01 6.91
CA ARG A 145 0.40 -12.45 7.08
C ARG A 145 -0.88 -13.28 7.22
N THR A 146 -1.98 -12.71 7.67
CA THR A 146 -3.28 -13.40 7.74
C THR A 146 -3.81 -13.63 6.34
N LEU A 147 -3.77 -12.60 5.49
CA LEU A 147 -4.12 -12.69 4.07
C LEU A 147 -3.23 -13.72 3.35
N GLY A 148 -1.91 -13.58 3.46
CA GLY A 148 -0.97 -14.47 2.79
C GLY A 148 -1.18 -15.95 3.17
N ARG A 149 -1.51 -16.25 4.46
CA ARG A 149 -1.87 -17.61 4.86
C ARG A 149 -3.19 -18.09 4.24
N ALA A 150 -4.19 -17.21 4.11
CA ALA A 150 -5.45 -17.55 3.48
C ALA A 150 -5.23 -17.87 2.01
N LEU A 151 -4.52 -17.02 1.29
CA LEU A 151 -4.17 -17.23 -0.11
C LEU A 151 -3.35 -18.50 -0.32
N ARG A 152 -2.30 -18.71 0.48
CA ARG A 152 -1.51 -19.94 0.41
C ARG A 152 -2.36 -21.20 0.63
N ARG A 153 -3.28 -21.16 1.60
CA ARG A 153 -4.18 -22.30 1.85
C ARG A 153 -5.09 -22.58 0.66
N TYR A 154 -5.62 -21.53 0.05
CA TYR A 154 -6.43 -21.65 -1.16
C TYR A 154 -5.63 -22.32 -2.28
N ILE A 155 -4.44 -21.80 -2.59
CA ILE A 155 -3.57 -22.36 -3.61
C ILE A 155 -3.23 -23.83 -3.32
N THR A 156 -2.92 -24.17 -2.07
CA THR A 156 -2.53 -25.54 -1.72
C THR A 156 -3.71 -26.49 -1.65
N ASN A 157 -4.85 -26.09 -1.09
CA ASN A 157 -5.95 -27.00 -0.81
C ASN A 157 -6.95 -27.09 -1.97
N GLU A 158 -7.25 -25.97 -2.62
CA GLU A 158 -8.27 -25.91 -3.67
C GLU A 158 -7.64 -26.11 -5.06
N LEU A 159 -6.46 -25.51 -5.30
CA LEU A 159 -5.77 -25.67 -6.59
C LEU A 159 -4.81 -26.87 -6.60
N GLY A 160 -4.48 -27.45 -5.44
CA GLY A 160 -3.57 -28.58 -5.33
C GLY A 160 -2.09 -28.26 -5.59
N ILE A 161 -1.72 -26.98 -5.55
CA ILE A 161 -0.37 -26.49 -5.87
C ILE A 161 0.41 -26.24 -4.57
N ASP A 162 1.60 -26.80 -4.45
CA ASP A 162 2.46 -26.52 -3.28
C ASP A 162 2.99 -25.08 -3.36
N ALA A 163 2.56 -24.24 -2.41
CA ALA A 163 2.87 -22.83 -2.38
C ALA A 163 3.69 -22.45 -1.14
N ARG A 164 4.69 -21.64 -1.35
CA ARG A 164 5.46 -20.97 -0.29
C ARG A 164 5.02 -19.54 -0.16
N MET A 165 5.17 -18.98 1.02
CA MET A 165 4.75 -17.61 1.30
C MET A 165 5.86 -16.85 2.03
N ASP A 166 6.17 -15.68 1.53
CA ASP A 166 6.95 -14.66 2.23
C ASP A 166 6.12 -13.38 2.39
N VAL A 167 6.30 -12.69 3.51
CA VAL A 167 5.60 -11.43 3.80
C VAL A 167 6.61 -10.41 4.28
N GLN A 168 6.83 -9.40 3.47
CA GLN A 168 7.73 -8.30 3.76
C GLN A 168 6.94 -6.99 3.84
N CYS A 169 6.78 -6.44 5.05
CA CYS A 169 5.99 -5.22 5.31
C CYS A 169 4.56 -5.34 4.80
N ALA A 170 4.23 -4.65 3.70
CA ALA A 170 2.93 -4.66 3.05
C ALA A 170 2.90 -5.51 1.76
N ASN A 171 3.98 -6.24 1.45
CA ASN A 171 4.07 -7.08 0.28
C ASN A 171 3.91 -8.56 0.68
N VAL A 172 3.13 -9.29 -0.10
CA VAL A 172 2.91 -10.74 0.04
C VAL A 172 3.44 -11.42 -1.21
N TYR A 173 4.34 -12.37 -1.03
CA TYR A 173 4.93 -13.18 -2.10
C TYR A 173 4.50 -14.64 -1.93
N ILE A 174 4.03 -15.26 -2.99
CA ILE A 174 3.60 -16.66 -3.06
C ILE A 174 4.35 -17.38 -4.17
#